data_d48deabfbd4221a25d0bbedf00c8a9a6
#
_entry.id   d48deabfbd4221a25d0bbedf00c8a9a6
#
_cell.length_a   1.000
_cell.length_b   1.000
_cell.length_c   1.000
_cell.angle_alpha   90.00
_cell.angle_beta   90.00
_cell.angle_gamma   90.00
#
_symmetry.space_group_name_H-M   'P 1'
#
loop_
_entity.id
_entity.type
_entity.pdbx_description
1 polymer ?
#
loop_
_entity_poly.entity_id
_entity_poly.type
_entity_poly.pdbx_seq_one_letter_code
_entity_poly.pdbx_strand_id
1 'polypeptide(L)'
;MAYRSFRHFLETLEQAGELTRVSDPVDTDLLITEWADREMKSSGGGKALLFEQPVVDGQVSKFPVAINTMGSRKRIAMALGRESIDEVAQEIQLILKAKPPTDLREGFALLKQGIHLLHARPKQVRDAPCQEIIHKIESDAGRADDFSLRHLPILKCWPKDGGRFITLPNVHTRDPETGARNVGVYRMQIFDERTTAMHWQVHKVGARHGKRYYERNEPMPVAVALGGDPALSFSATAPLPDGLDEVLFAGFLRRKSIEMVKCKTIDLEVPAGVDLVLEGYVQPGEMRPEGPFGDHTGYYTAVEDYPVFHLTAITHRRDAVYPTTIVGIPPMEDFYIGDAVVRIFLPVFKMNFPELVDMTLPAEGVFHNLVFVSIRKQYPYQAFKVMHGLWGMGQMMFSKYIVVVDEDCDVHNTSEVLFRLCANTDPGRDTTVIKNPSDSLDHAPTEQNIGSHMGFDATHKLPGENYHRQWPKLLKMTDEAKALVDALRKKTR
;
A
#
# COMPACT_ATOMS: atom_id res chain seq x y z
N MET A 1 3.69 0.89 -19.12
CA MET A 1 4.41 2.08 -19.66
C MET A 1 5.13 2.75 -18.49
N ALA A 2 6.38 3.18 -18.62
CA ALA A 2 7.06 3.91 -17.55
C ALA A 2 6.76 5.41 -17.65
N TYR A 3 6.31 6.02 -16.58
CA TYR A 3 6.04 7.45 -16.54
C TYR A 3 7.35 8.23 -16.36
N ARG A 4 7.43 9.40 -17.02
CA ARG A 4 8.60 10.30 -16.92
C ARG A 4 8.58 11.16 -15.67
N SER A 5 7.37 11.41 -15.12
CA SER A 5 7.11 12.24 -13.95
C SER A 5 5.73 11.91 -13.41
N PHE A 6 5.41 12.37 -12.22
CA PHE A 6 4.06 12.28 -11.65
C PHE A 6 3.04 13.07 -12.48
N ARG A 7 3.43 14.24 -12.98
CA ARG A 7 2.60 15.03 -13.90
C ARG A 7 2.21 14.26 -15.16
N HIS A 8 3.14 13.52 -15.78
CA HIS A 8 2.83 12.66 -16.94
C HIS A 8 1.82 11.55 -16.60
N PHE A 9 1.86 11.01 -15.37
CA PHE A 9 0.84 10.08 -14.91
C PHE A 9 -0.53 10.76 -14.75
N LEU A 10 -0.58 11.95 -14.15
CA LEU A 10 -1.82 12.71 -13.99
C LEU A 10 -2.44 13.09 -15.35
N GLU A 11 -1.64 13.50 -16.33
CA GLU A 11 -2.08 13.73 -17.71
C GLU A 11 -2.68 12.47 -18.35
N THR A 12 -2.09 11.30 -18.07
CA THR A 12 -2.61 10.02 -18.55
C THR A 12 -3.95 9.68 -17.88
N LEU A 13 -4.10 9.93 -16.58
CA LEU A 13 -5.38 9.78 -15.87
C LEU A 13 -6.45 10.71 -16.44
N GLU A 14 -6.09 11.96 -16.72
CA GLU A 14 -7.00 12.95 -17.29
C GLU A 14 -7.50 12.52 -18.67
N GLN A 15 -6.60 12.09 -19.56
CA GLN A 15 -6.95 11.59 -20.90
C GLN A 15 -7.85 10.35 -20.84
N ALA A 16 -7.73 9.52 -19.80
CA ALA A 16 -8.57 8.35 -19.58
C ALA A 16 -9.90 8.69 -18.88
N GLY A 17 -10.16 9.96 -18.54
CA GLY A 17 -11.35 10.40 -17.81
C GLY A 17 -11.36 10.01 -16.33
N GLU A 18 -10.18 9.65 -15.77
CA GLU A 18 -9.98 9.19 -14.37
C GLU A 18 -9.50 10.30 -13.43
N LEU A 19 -9.42 11.57 -13.89
CA LEU A 19 -8.98 12.71 -13.09
C LEU A 19 -9.96 13.86 -13.22
N THR A 20 -10.23 14.53 -12.10
CA THR A 20 -10.97 15.79 -12.03
C THR A 20 -10.02 16.89 -11.57
N ARG A 21 -9.98 18.02 -12.31
CA ARG A 21 -9.28 19.23 -11.88
C ARG A 21 -10.19 20.12 -11.06
N VAL A 22 -9.65 20.66 -9.98
CA VAL A 22 -10.31 21.64 -9.13
C VAL A 22 -9.50 22.92 -9.20
N SER A 23 -10.02 23.91 -9.94
CA SER A 23 -9.31 25.18 -10.18
C SER A 23 -9.58 26.26 -9.14
N ASP A 24 -10.65 26.09 -8.35
CA ASP A 24 -10.94 27.01 -7.25
C ASP A 24 -9.93 26.82 -6.10
N PRO A 25 -9.62 27.90 -5.35
CA PRO A 25 -8.83 27.79 -4.14
C PRO A 25 -9.50 26.91 -3.08
N VAL A 26 -8.78 25.88 -2.57
CA VAL A 26 -9.29 24.95 -1.54
C VAL A 26 -8.28 24.84 -0.41
N ASP A 27 -8.75 24.98 0.83
CA ASP A 27 -7.89 24.92 2.01
C ASP A 27 -7.39 23.49 2.25
N THR A 28 -6.11 23.37 2.62
CA THR A 28 -5.45 22.14 3.02
C THR A 28 -5.87 21.69 4.44
N ASP A 29 -6.49 22.56 5.22
CA ASP A 29 -7.09 22.24 6.51
C ASP A 29 -8.51 21.71 6.28
N LEU A 30 -8.70 20.41 6.34
CA LEU A 30 -9.93 19.64 6.24
C LEU A 30 -10.67 19.65 4.88
N LEU A 31 -10.64 20.75 4.09
CA LEU A 31 -11.51 20.86 2.91
C LEU A 31 -11.10 19.93 1.78
N ILE A 32 -9.80 19.83 1.48
CA ILE A 32 -9.30 18.85 0.51
C ILE A 32 -9.62 17.43 0.98
N THR A 33 -9.50 17.16 2.28
CA THR A 33 -9.82 15.86 2.87
C THR A 33 -11.28 15.50 2.69
N GLU A 34 -12.20 16.41 3.06
CA GLU A 34 -13.65 16.17 2.93
C GLU A 34 -14.06 15.91 1.47
N TRP A 35 -13.47 16.67 0.53
CA TRP A 35 -13.73 16.43 -0.89
C TRP A 35 -13.23 15.06 -1.34
N ALA A 36 -12.00 14.72 -0.97
CA ALA A 36 -11.38 13.44 -1.32
C ALA A 36 -12.11 12.25 -0.68
N ASP A 37 -12.55 12.37 0.58
CA ASP A 37 -13.31 11.33 1.28
C ASP A 37 -14.62 10.99 0.53
N ARG A 38 -15.37 12.00 0.11
CA ARG A 38 -16.59 11.81 -0.70
C ARG A 38 -16.30 11.15 -2.04
N GLU A 39 -15.21 11.58 -2.69
CA GLU A 39 -14.81 11.03 -3.99
C GLU A 39 -14.39 9.57 -3.87
N MET A 40 -13.54 9.23 -2.90
CA MET A 40 -13.05 7.86 -2.64
C MET A 40 -14.19 6.89 -2.31
N LYS A 41 -15.27 7.36 -1.67
CA LYS A 41 -16.47 6.58 -1.33
C LYS A 41 -17.48 6.49 -2.47
N SER A 42 -17.26 7.19 -3.57
CA SER A 42 -18.06 7.04 -4.78
C SER A 42 -17.85 5.68 -5.43
N SER A 43 -18.78 5.24 -6.26
CA SER A 43 -18.73 3.95 -6.92
C SER A 43 -17.38 3.72 -7.61
N GLY A 44 -16.73 2.58 -7.31
CA GLY A 44 -15.43 2.20 -7.88
C GLY A 44 -14.25 3.05 -7.43
N GLY A 45 -14.36 3.82 -6.33
CA GLY A 45 -13.30 4.67 -5.79
C GLY A 45 -13.22 6.07 -6.39
N GLY A 46 -14.29 6.50 -7.08
CA GLY A 46 -14.37 7.82 -7.71
C GLY A 46 -13.22 8.10 -8.68
N LYS A 47 -12.85 9.38 -8.82
CA LYS A 47 -11.73 9.84 -9.67
C LYS A 47 -10.54 10.32 -8.84
N ALA A 48 -9.38 10.40 -9.45
CA ALA A 48 -8.27 11.19 -8.91
C ALA A 48 -8.64 12.68 -8.91
N LEU A 49 -8.17 13.42 -7.93
CA LEU A 49 -8.40 14.86 -7.83
C LEU A 49 -7.06 15.60 -7.93
N LEU A 50 -7.05 16.69 -8.72
CA LEU A 50 -5.94 17.63 -8.81
C LEU A 50 -6.42 19.01 -8.41
N PHE A 51 -6.04 19.46 -7.20
CA PHE A 51 -6.30 20.81 -6.70
C PHE A 51 -5.20 21.73 -7.21
N GLU A 52 -5.53 22.64 -8.11
CA GLU A 52 -4.54 23.52 -8.76
C GLU A 52 -4.11 24.67 -7.85
N GLN A 53 -4.96 25.10 -6.94
CA GLN A 53 -4.74 26.22 -6.02
C GLN A 53 -4.99 25.82 -4.55
N PRO A 54 -4.20 24.86 -3.97
CA PRO A 54 -4.36 24.54 -2.56
C PRO A 54 -3.93 25.71 -1.69
N VAL A 55 -4.72 26.02 -0.65
CA VAL A 55 -4.48 27.13 0.27
C VAL A 55 -3.85 26.60 1.56
N VAL A 56 -2.73 27.19 1.97
CA VAL A 56 -2.03 26.91 3.24
C VAL A 56 -1.97 28.20 4.03
N ASP A 57 -2.56 28.20 5.21
CA ASP A 57 -2.58 29.35 6.13
C ASP A 57 -3.00 30.67 5.42
N GLY A 58 -4.02 30.57 4.57
CA GLY A 58 -4.60 31.69 3.82
C GLY A 58 -3.84 32.10 2.56
N GLN A 59 -2.77 31.41 2.18
CA GLN A 59 -1.99 31.66 0.98
C GLN A 59 -2.05 30.52 -0.02
N VAL A 60 -2.20 30.82 -1.31
CA VAL A 60 -2.17 29.78 -2.36
C VAL A 60 -0.75 29.23 -2.48
N SER A 61 -0.61 27.91 -2.33
CA SER A 61 0.64 27.21 -2.53
C SER A 61 1.04 27.18 -4.00
N LYS A 62 2.35 27.24 -4.28
CA LYS A 62 2.89 27.06 -5.63
C LYS A 62 2.82 25.61 -6.14
N PHE A 63 2.57 24.66 -5.26
CA PHE A 63 2.48 23.24 -5.60
C PHE A 63 1.02 22.82 -5.65
N PRO A 64 0.49 22.39 -6.82
CA PRO A 64 -0.79 21.70 -6.87
C PRO A 64 -0.77 20.43 -6.04
N VAL A 65 -1.93 20.03 -5.52
CA VAL A 65 -2.11 18.78 -4.73
C VAL A 65 -2.82 17.76 -5.58
N ALA A 66 -2.24 16.55 -5.70
CA ALA A 66 -2.91 15.41 -6.31
C ALA A 66 -3.21 14.33 -5.24
N ILE A 67 -4.43 13.83 -5.24
CA ILE A 67 -4.93 12.86 -4.27
C ILE A 67 -5.83 11.81 -4.95
N ASN A 68 -5.96 10.63 -4.36
CA ASN A 68 -6.75 9.51 -4.89
C ASN A 68 -6.24 8.99 -6.24
N THR A 69 -4.97 9.12 -6.50
CA THR A 69 -4.38 8.78 -7.81
C THR A 69 -4.30 7.29 -8.08
N MET A 70 -4.33 6.46 -7.03
CA MET A 70 -4.36 4.99 -7.07
C MET A 70 -5.64 4.40 -6.43
N GLY A 71 -6.67 5.19 -6.17
CA GLY A 71 -7.89 4.79 -5.47
C GLY A 71 -8.90 4.02 -6.35
N SER A 72 -8.45 3.23 -7.32
CA SER A 72 -9.26 2.22 -8.02
C SER A 72 -8.36 1.16 -8.67
N ARG A 73 -8.91 -0.05 -8.90
CA ARG A 73 -8.17 -1.10 -9.64
C ARG A 73 -7.71 -0.63 -11.01
N LYS A 74 -8.54 0.16 -11.72
CA LYS A 74 -8.19 0.72 -13.04
C LYS A 74 -7.00 1.68 -12.93
N ARG A 75 -7.01 2.64 -12.00
CA ARG A 75 -5.92 3.60 -11.83
C ARG A 75 -4.62 2.93 -11.37
N ILE A 76 -4.70 1.88 -10.52
CA ILE A 76 -3.51 1.10 -10.16
C ILE A 76 -2.97 0.34 -11.38
N ALA A 77 -3.81 -0.31 -12.19
CA ALA A 77 -3.36 -0.94 -13.43
C ALA A 77 -2.66 0.07 -14.35
N MET A 78 -3.23 1.27 -14.51
CA MET A 78 -2.61 2.37 -15.25
C MET A 78 -1.28 2.80 -14.61
N ALA A 79 -1.22 2.98 -13.28
CA ALA A 79 0.00 3.32 -12.54
C ALA A 79 1.14 2.32 -12.80
N LEU A 80 0.80 1.04 -12.91
CA LEU A 80 1.74 -0.04 -13.22
C LEU A 80 1.97 -0.23 -14.74
N GLY A 81 1.32 0.56 -15.59
CA GLY A 81 1.42 0.49 -17.04
C GLY A 81 0.87 -0.81 -17.62
N ARG A 82 -0.24 -1.29 -17.07
CA ARG A 82 -0.94 -2.52 -17.43
C ARG A 82 -2.41 -2.24 -17.77
N GLU A 83 -3.07 -3.19 -18.44
CA GLU A 83 -4.53 -3.16 -18.64
C GLU A 83 -5.27 -3.66 -17.41
N SER A 84 -4.67 -4.62 -16.68
CA SER A 84 -5.19 -5.13 -15.42
C SER A 84 -4.08 -5.47 -14.42
N ILE A 85 -4.42 -5.51 -13.14
CA ILE A 85 -3.49 -5.93 -12.07
C ILE A 85 -3.14 -7.42 -12.22
N ASP A 86 -4.04 -8.24 -12.76
CA ASP A 86 -3.84 -9.67 -12.95
C ASP A 86 -2.69 -9.99 -13.92
N GLU A 87 -2.35 -9.09 -14.85
CA GLU A 87 -1.17 -9.26 -15.71
C GLU A 87 0.13 -9.33 -14.88
N VAL A 88 0.25 -8.50 -13.85
CA VAL A 88 1.43 -8.52 -12.96
C VAL A 88 1.49 -9.83 -12.17
N ALA A 89 0.34 -10.30 -11.66
CA ALA A 89 0.25 -11.58 -10.96
C ALA A 89 0.65 -12.74 -11.88
N GLN A 90 0.22 -12.73 -13.15
CA GLN A 90 0.60 -13.73 -14.14
C GLN A 90 2.10 -13.69 -14.44
N GLU A 91 2.72 -12.50 -14.58
CA GLU A 91 4.16 -12.36 -14.77
C GLU A 91 4.95 -12.97 -13.60
N ILE A 92 4.54 -12.67 -12.36
CA ILE A 92 5.14 -13.27 -11.16
C ILE A 92 4.96 -14.79 -11.17
N GLN A 93 3.75 -15.30 -11.50
CA GLN A 93 3.50 -16.73 -11.57
C GLN A 93 4.41 -17.43 -12.61
N LEU A 94 4.64 -16.81 -13.76
CA LEU A 94 5.54 -17.34 -14.78
C LEU A 94 6.98 -17.40 -14.27
N ILE A 95 7.44 -16.37 -13.57
CA ILE A 95 8.80 -16.34 -12.97
C ILE A 95 8.94 -17.45 -11.94
N LEU A 96 7.95 -17.62 -11.04
CA LEU A 96 7.96 -18.64 -10.00
C LEU A 96 7.90 -20.08 -10.54
N LYS A 97 7.26 -20.30 -11.71
CA LYS A 97 7.16 -21.58 -12.38
C LYS A 97 8.30 -21.87 -13.36
N ALA A 98 9.19 -20.89 -13.59
CA ALA A 98 10.28 -21.04 -14.54
C ALA A 98 11.19 -22.22 -14.16
N LYS A 99 11.25 -23.24 -15.05
CA LYS A 99 12.18 -24.37 -14.95
C LYS A 99 13.41 -24.07 -15.79
N PRO A 100 14.56 -24.74 -15.56
CA PRO A 100 15.67 -24.69 -16.50
C PRO A 100 15.18 -25.03 -17.92
N PRO A 101 15.58 -24.24 -18.96
CA PRO A 101 15.09 -24.46 -20.31
C PRO A 101 15.53 -25.84 -20.84
N THR A 102 14.60 -26.56 -21.44
CA THR A 102 14.87 -27.88 -22.03
C THR A 102 15.19 -27.80 -23.50
N ASP A 103 14.85 -26.67 -24.16
CA ASP A 103 15.18 -26.42 -25.55
C ASP A 103 15.59 -24.97 -25.83
N LEU A 104 16.03 -24.66 -27.05
CA LEU A 104 16.46 -23.33 -27.48
C LEU A 104 15.31 -22.30 -27.49
N ARG A 105 14.03 -22.69 -27.70
CA ARG A 105 12.88 -21.80 -27.70
C ARG A 105 12.53 -21.39 -26.28
N GLU A 106 12.52 -22.33 -25.34
CA GLU A 106 12.34 -22.07 -23.92
C GLU A 106 13.49 -21.20 -23.39
N GLY A 107 14.75 -21.47 -23.83
CA GLY A 107 15.91 -20.65 -23.53
C GLY A 107 15.74 -19.20 -23.99
N PHE A 108 15.27 -18.98 -25.22
CA PHE A 108 14.97 -17.64 -25.73
C PHE A 108 13.83 -16.94 -24.98
N ALA A 109 12.78 -17.66 -24.58
CA ALA A 109 11.67 -17.10 -23.78
C ALA A 109 12.15 -16.68 -22.38
N LEU A 110 12.95 -17.52 -21.71
CA LEU A 110 13.59 -17.21 -20.42
C LEU A 110 14.60 -16.07 -20.54
N LEU A 111 15.38 -16.01 -21.62
CA LEU A 111 16.29 -14.90 -21.89
C LEU A 111 15.52 -13.57 -22.05
N LYS A 112 14.38 -13.59 -22.73
CA LYS A 112 13.51 -12.42 -22.90
C LYS A 112 12.89 -11.96 -21.58
N GLN A 113 12.50 -12.88 -20.69
CA GLN A 113 12.07 -12.60 -19.32
C GLN A 113 13.24 -12.10 -18.44
N GLY A 114 14.42 -12.72 -18.56
CA GLY A 114 15.64 -12.30 -17.87
C GLY A 114 16.11 -10.90 -18.27
N ILE A 115 15.90 -10.48 -19.53
CA ILE A 115 16.18 -9.11 -19.99
C ILE A 115 15.31 -8.10 -19.25
N HIS A 116 14.04 -8.40 -18.95
CA HIS A 116 13.18 -7.50 -18.15
C HIS A 116 13.69 -7.36 -16.71
N LEU A 117 14.21 -8.43 -16.11
CA LEU A 117 14.84 -8.38 -14.79
C LEU A 117 16.16 -7.57 -14.79
N LEU A 118 16.94 -7.64 -15.87
CA LEU A 118 18.14 -6.80 -16.02
C LEU A 118 17.79 -5.31 -16.14
N HIS A 119 16.67 -4.98 -16.81
CA HIS A 119 16.17 -3.60 -16.89
C HIS A 119 15.58 -3.07 -15.57
N ALA A 120 15.34 -3.95 -14.59
CA ALA A 120 14.84 -3.53 -13.28
C ALA A 120 15.93 -2.86 -12.40
N ARG A 121 17.22 -3.12 -12.66
CA ARG A 121 18.31 -2.58 -11.84
C ARG A 121 18.37 -1.05 -11.91
N PRO A 122 18.45 -0.37 -10.76
CA PRO A 122 18.57 1.09 -10.72
C PRO A 122 19.85 1.56 -11.41
N LYS A 123 19.80 2.76 -12.00
CA LYS A 123 20.91 3.40 -12.69
C LYS A 123 21.27 4.71 -12.02
N GLN A 124 22.55 4.95 -11.79
CA GLN A 124 23.04 6.23 -11.26
C GLN A 124 23.05 7.31 -12.35
N VAL A 125 22.53 8.49 -11.98
CA VAL A 125 22.62 9.70 -12.80
C VAL A 125 23.25 10.85 -11.98
N ARG A 126 23.79 11.85 -12.67
CA ARG A 126 24.43 13.03 -12.02
C ARG A 126 23.46 14.20 -11.86
N ASP A 127 22.62 14.41 -12.85
CA ASP A 127 21.64 15.47 -12.91
C ASP A 127 20.23 14.88 -12.86
N ALA A 128 19.33 15.52 -12.13
CA ALA A 128 18.01 15.01 -11.89
C ALA A 128 16.95 16.12 -11.84
N PRO A 129 15.77 15.88 -12.45
CA PRO A 129 14.66 16.84 -12.37
C PRO A 129 14.27 17.20 -10.93
N CYS A 130 14.29 16.25 -9.99
CA CYS A 130 13.97 16.52 -8.58
C CYS A 130 14.97 17.47 -7.89
N GLN A 131 16.06 17.87 -8.55
CA GLN A 131 17.09 18.77 -8.04
C GLN A 131 17.22 20.05 -8.87
N GLU A 132 16.23 20.40 -9.68
CA GLU A 132 16.21 21.65 -10.44
C GLU A 132 16.19 22.88 -9.54
N ILE A 133 15.56 22.78 -8.37
CA ILE A 133 15.55 23.80 -7.32
C ILE A 133 16.02 23.14 -6.03
N ILE A 134 16.94 23.81 -5.33
CA ILE A 134 17.59 23.29 -4.13
C ILE A 134 17.52 24.36 -3.05
N HIS A 135 16.85 24.04 -1.94
CA HIS A 135 16.79 24.83 -0.73
C HIS A 135 17.56 24.10 0.37
N LYS A 136 18.77 24.58 0.69
CA LYS A 136 19.55 24.07 1.82
C LYS A 136 19.18 24.85 3.08
N ILE A 137 18.94 24.11 4.16
CA ILE A 137 18.66 24.69 5.47
C ILE A 137 19.99 24.85 6.18
N GLU A 138 20.49 26.10 6.24
CA GLU A 138 21.69 26.41 6.99
C GLU A 138 21.40 26.40 8.48
N SER A 139 22.35 25.90 9.28
CA SER A 139 22.22 25.78 10.74
C SER A 139 22.01 27.14 11.40
N ASP A 140 21.10 27.22 12.34
CA ASP A 140 20.94 28.17 13.46
C ASP A 140 20.51 29.62 13.23
N ALA A 141 20.43 30.12 12.03
CA ALA A 141 19.92 31.48 11.80
C ALA A 141 18.89 31.46 10.69
N GLY A 142 17.73 30.84 10.95
CA GLY A 142 16.62 30.88 9.99
C GLY A 142 16.32 32.32 9.62
N ARG A 143 16.61 32.70 8.36
CA ARG A 143 16.06 33.91 7.78
C ARG A 143 14.57 33.64 7.55
N ALA A 144 13.75 34.65 7.78
CA ALA A 144 12.29 34.56 7.61
C ALA A 144 11.85 34.14 6.20
N ASP A 145 12.78 34.18 5.24
CA ASP A 145 12.55 33.86 3.83
C ASP A 145 13.06 32.48 3.40
N ASP A 146 13.59 31.66 4.32
CA ASP A 146 14.08 30.33 3.97
C ASP A 146 12.91 29.40 3.66
N PHE A 147 12.97 28.70 2.51
CA PHE A 147 11.97 27.72 2.12
C PHE A 147 11.95 26.53 3.08
N SER A 148 10.80 26.19 3.61
CA SER A 148 10.63 25.20 4.69
C SER A 148 9.36 24.37 4.50
N LEU A 149 9.07 23.45 5.44
CA LEU A 149 7.88 22.60 5.42
C LEU A 149 6.56 23.39 5.36
N ARG A 150 6.51 24.62 5.91
CA ARG A 150 5.31 25.48 5.86
C ARG A 150 4.88 25.89 4.45
N HIS A 151 5.82 25.82 3.47
CA HIS A 151 5.52 26.19 2.08
C HIS A 151 4.92 25.04 1.26
N LEU A 152 4.90 23.82 1.84
CA LEU A 152 4.31 22.65 1.20
C LEU A 152 2.82 22.54 1.56
N PRO A 153 1.96 22.14 0.63
CA PRO A 153 0.52 22.00 0.87
C PRO A 153 0.20 20.71 1.63
N ILE A 154 0.77 20.57 2.83
CA ILE A 154 0.61 19.42 3.70
C ILE A 154 -0.75 19.50 4.37
N LEU A 155 -1.53 18.42 4.32
CA LEU A 155 -2.89 18.38 4.83
C LEU A 155 -2.95 18.24 6.36
N LYS A 156 -3.90 18.91 6.98
CA LYS A 156 -4.53 18.45 8.20
C LYS A 156 -5.76 17.64 7.78
N CYS A 157 -5.68 16.30 7.98
CA CYS A 157 -6.67 15.41 7.40
C CYS A 157 -7.99 15.39 8.19
N TRP A 158 -7.94 15.23 9.50
CA TRP A 158 -9.13 15.10 10.32
C TRP A 158 -9.17 16.13 11.44
N PRO A 159 -10.38 16.49 11.95
CA PRO A 159 -10.53 17.60 12.92
C PRO A 159 -9.71 17.45 14.20
N LYS A 160 -9.47 16.21 14.67
CA LYS A 160 -8.71 15.94 15.89
C LYS A 160 -7.27 15.52 15.65
N ASP A 161 -6.77 15.58 14.39
CA ASP A 161 -5.37 15.33 14.12
C ASP A 161 -4.49 16.31 14.90
N GLY A 162 -3.37 15.79 15.42
CA GLY A 162 -2.40 16.57 16.20
C GLY A 162 -1.67 17.67 15.41
N GLY A 163 -1.93 17.75 14.10
CA GLY A 163 -1.34 18.73 13.19
C GLY A 163 -1.50 18.33 11.73
N ARG A 164 -0.61 18.84 10.87
CA ARG A 164 -0.51 18.48 9.47
C ARG A 164 0.38 17.25 9.31
N PHE A 165 0.03 16.37 8.36
CA PHE A 165 0.76 15.11 8.12
C PHE A 165 1.14 14.94 6.65
N ILE A 166 2.38 14.55 6.40
CA ILE A 166 2.79 13.99 5.11
C ILE A 166 2.34 12.53 5.09
N THR A 167 1.42 12.18 4.19
CA THR A 167 0.69 10.91 4.24
C THR A 167 1.08 9.91 3.15
N LEU A 168 1.79 10.36 2.10
CA LEU A 168 2.26 9.50 1.01
C LEU A 168 3.77 9.66 0.75
N PRO A 169 4.62 9.63 1.80
CA PRO A 169 6.06 9.76 1.63
C PRO A 169 6.70 8.42 1.30
N ASN A 170 7.60 8.39 0.34
CA ASN A 170 8.50 7.27 0.09
C ASN A 170 9.80 7.52 0.88
N VAL A 171 9.93 6.91 2.05
CA VAL A 171 11.04 7.12 2.98
C VAL A 171 12.18 6.17 2.67
N HIS A 172 13.30 6.72 2.24
CA HIS A 172 14.52 6.01 1.89
C HIS A 172 15.47 5.94 3.10
N THR A 173 15.90 4.74 3.44
CA THR A 173 16.87 4.48 4.48
C THR A 173 17.90 3.46 3.98
N ARG A 174 19.07 3.38 4.65
CA ARG A 174 20.12 2.42 4.34
C ARG A 174 20.59 1.75 5.63
N ASP A 175 20.75 0.44 5.56
CA ASP A 175 21.35 -0.33 6.65
C ASP A 175 22.84 0.03 6.80
N PRO A 176 23.32 0.47 7.96
CA PRO A 176 24.71 0.87 8.14
C PRO A 176 25.70 -0.33 8.13
N GLU A 177 25.24 -1.56 8.26
CA GLU A 177 26.07 -2.77 8.26
C GLU A 177 26.17 -3.41 6.89
N THR A 178 25.02 -3.58 6.23
CA THR A 178 24.94 -4.31 4.96
C THR A 178 24.92 -3.40 3.76
N GLY A 179 24.62 -2.11 3.93
CA GLY A 179 24.35 -1.17 2.84
C GLY A 179 23.02 -1.39 2.14
N ALA A 180 22.18 -2.32 2.62
CA ALA A 180 20.88 -2.62 2.03
C ALA A 180 19.95 -1.40 2.12
N ARG A 181 19.30 -1.07 0.98
CA ARG A 181 18.30 -0.01 0.90
C ARG A 181 16.96 -0.54 1.37
N ASN A 182 16.15 0.37 1.93
CA ASN A 182 14.73 0.17 2.16
C ASN A 182 13.97 1.43 1.74
N VAL A 183 12.80 1.24 1.13
CA VAL A 183 11.86 2.31 0.84
C VAL A 183 10.49 1.90 1.39
N GLY A 184 9.97 2.69 2.32
CA GLY A 184 8.66 2.41 2.92
C GLY A 184 7.80 3.66 3.02
N VAL A 185 6.49 3.48 3.10
CA VAL A 185 5.55 4.58 3.37
C VAL A 185 5.34 4.68 4.88
N TYR A 186 5.75 5.81 5.46
CA TYR A 186 5.62 6.11 6.89
C TYR A 186 5.13 7.53 7.06
N ARG A 187 3.96 7.74 7.66
CA ARG A 187 3.41 9.08 7.90
C ARG A 187 4.37 9.94 8.72
N MET A 188 4.32 11.25 8.49
CA MET A 188 5.20 12.20 9.19
C MET A 188 4.37 13.39 9.67
N GLN A 189 4.20 13.55 10.97
CA GLN A 189 3.56 14.73 11.56
C GLN A 189 4.51 15.92 11.52
N ILE A 190 4.05 17.06 11.07
CA ILE A 190 4.81 18.32 11.11
C ILE A 190 4.79 18.86 12.54
N PHE A 191 5.96 19.06 13.13
CA PHE A 191 6.09 19.69 14.42
C PHE A 191 6.35 21.20 14.31
N ASP A 192 7.19 21.57 13.35
CA ASP A 192 7.55 22.95 13.04
C ASP A 192 8.07 23.06 11.60
N GLU A 193 8.69 24.19 11.25
CA GLU A 193 9.18 24.44 9.89
C GLU A 193 10.29 23.48 9.43
N ARG A 194 10.97 22.80 10.35
CA ARG A 194 12.18 21.98 10.08
C ARG A 194 12.16 20.60 10.65
N THR A 195 11.17 20.26 11.50
CA THR A 195 11.10 18.95 12.15
C THR A 195 9.76 18.27 11.97
N THR A 196 9.82 16.94 11.87
CA THR A 196 8.64 16.08 11.80
C THR A 196 8.79 14.87 12.69
N ALA A 197 7.68 14.21 13.06
CA ALA A 197 7.75 12.83 13.51
C ALA A 197 8.14 11.90 12.35
N MET A 198 8.71 10.76 12.68
CA MET A 198 8.93 9.64 11.77
C MET A 198 8.23 8.40 12.34
N HIS A 199 7.05 8.08 11.83
CA HIS A 199 6.20 7.00 12.38
C HIS A 199 6.72 5.60 12.03
N TRP A 200 7.79 5.18 12.70
CA TRP A 200 8.36 3.84 12.55
C TRP A 200 7.82 2.86 13.59
N GLN A 201 6.91 2.01 13.18
CA GLN A 201 6.49 0.87 14.00
C GLN A 201 7.65 -0.11 14.19
N VAL A 202 7.76 -0.74 15.38
CA VAL A 202 8.91 -1.55 15.84
C VAL A 202 9.32 -2.66 14.88
N HIS A 203 8.35 -3.28 14.20
CA HIS A 203 8.59 -4.40 13.27
C HIS A 203 8.92 -3.98 11.83
N LYS A 204 8.92 -2.69 11.51
CA LYS A 204 9.23 -2.20 10.16
C LYS A 204 10.75 -2.11 9.93
N VAL A 205 11.15 -2.26 8.65
CA VAL A 205 12.57 -2.23 8.26
C VAL A 205 13.23 -0.90 8.62
N GLY A 206 12.54 0.23 8.44
CA GLY A 206 13.05 1.54 8.82
C GLY A 206 13.41 1.63 10.31
N ALA A 207 12.59 1.07 11.20
CA ALA A 207 12.87 0.99 12.63
C ALA A 207 14.09 0.10 12.92
N ARG A 208 14.26 -1.03 12.21
CA ARG A 208 15.45 -1.90 12.34
C ARG A 208 16.73 -1.17 11.94
N HIS A 209 16.69 -0.39 10.84
CA HIS A 209 17.84 0.43 10.43
C HIS A 209 18.14 1.48 11.51
N GLY A 210 17.12 2.20 12.01
CA GLY A 210 17.26 3.19 13.08
C GLY A 210 17.93 2.60 14.32
N LYS A 211 17.50 1.41 14.76
CA LYS A 211 18.09 0.73 15.92
C LYS A 211 19.60 0.52 15.74
N ARG A 212 20.08 0.10 14.57
CA ARG A 212 21.50 -0.11 14.30
C ARG A 212 22.30 1.19 14.33
N TYR A 213 21.75 2.30 13.84
CA TYR A 213 22.37 3.62 13.99
C TYR A 213 22.41 4.07 15.47
N TYR A 214 21.34 3.80 16.23
CA TYR A 214 21.28 4.14 17.66
C TYR A 214 22.32 3.36 18.48
N GLU A 215 22.54 2.08 18.17
CA GLU A 215 23.59 1.25 18.80
C GLU A 215 24.99 1.79 18.54
N ARG A 216 25.21 2.51 17.42
CA ARG A 216 26.46 3.19 17.08
C ARG A 216 26.53 4.63 17.62
N ASN A 217 25.44 5.14 18.17
CA ASN A 217 25.28 6.54 18.56
C ASN A 217 25.56 7.51 17.39
N GLU A 218 25.09 7.13 16.16
CA GLU A 218 25.26 7.90 14.92
C GLU A 218 23.91 8.40 14.45
N PRO A 219 23.80 9.64 13.90
CA PRO A 219 22.60 10.12 13.25
C PRO A 219 22.30 9.25 12.01
N MET A 220 21.03 8.83 11.87
CA MET A 220 20.59 8.06 10.71
C MET A 220 20.21 9.01 9.57
N PRO A 221 20.87 8.97 8.40
CA PRO A 221 20.44 9.74 7.25
C PRO A 221 19.11 9.19 6.71
N VAL A 222 18.20 10.08 6.37
CA VAL A 222 16.86 9.76 5.83
C VAL A 222 16.54 10.71 4.68
N ALA A 223 16.05 10.17 3.58
CA ALA A 223 15.51 10.96 2.48
C ALA A 223 14.04 10.59 2.25
N VAL A 224 13.20 11.59 2.05
CA VAL A 224 11.77 11.44 1.79
C VAL A 224 11.46 11.90 0.38
N ALA A 225 11.10 10.97 -0.50
CA ALA A 225 10.75 11.27 -1.87
C ALA A 225 9.22 11.31 -2.03
N LEU A 226 8.73 12.30 -2.78
CA LEU A 226 7.32 12.52 -3.04
C LEU A 226 7.07 12.61 -4.55
N GLY A 227 6.09 11.89 -5.06
CA GLY A 227 5.73 11.88 -6.48
C GLY A 227 6.62 11.00 -7.35
N GLY A 228 6.77 11.36 -8.63
CA GLY A 228 7.50 10.60 -9.62
C GLY A 228 6.65 9.54 -10.33
N ASP A 229 7.29 8.44 -10.74
CA ASP A 229 6.57 7.30 -11.31
C ASP A 229 5.76 6.60 -10.22
N PRO A 230 4.44 6.42 -10.38
CA PRO A 230 3.58 5.85 -9.33
C PRO A 230 3.95 4.41 -8.94
N ALA A 231 4.67 3.67 -9.79
CA ALA A 231 5.19 2.36 -9.44
C ALA A 231 6.17 2.41 -8.25
N LEU A 232 6.81 3.56 -7.98
CA LEU A 232 7.66 3.76 -6.80
C LEU A 232 6.84 3.72 -5.51
N SER A 233 5.78 4.55 -5.43
CA SER A 233 4.91 4.59 -4.26
C SER A 233 4.20 3.26 -4.05
N PHE A 234 3.74 2.59 -5.13
CA PHE A 234 3.18 1.25 -5.04
C PHE A 234 4.19 0.23 -4.48
N SER A 235 5.45 0.28 -4.97
CA SER A 235 6.50 -0.64 -4.49
C SER A 235 6.86 -0.43 -3.02
N ALA A 236 6.81 0.82 -2.55
CA ALA A 236 7.07 1.17 -1.15
C ALA A 236 5.99 0.66 -0.17
N THR A 237 4.80 0.26 -0.68
CA THR A 237 3.73 -0.39 0.10
C THR A 237 3.78 -1.91 0.03
N ALA A 238 4.53 -2.50 -0.92
CA ALA A 238 4.55 -3.93 -1.15
C ALA A 238 5.27 -4.68 -0.01
N PRO A 239 4.71 -5.81 0.48
CA PRO A 239 5.33 -6.63 1.51
C PRO A 239 6.44 -7.51 0.93
N LEU A 240 7.52 -6.89 0.49
CA LEU A 240 8.66 -7.61 -0.09
C LEU A 240 9.41 -8.40 0.99
N PRO A 241 9.93 -9.59 0.66
CA PRO A 241 10.84 -10.31 1.53
C PRO A 241 12.10 -9.50 1.83
N ASP A 242 12.68 -9.71 3.01
CA ASP A 242 13.94 -9.08 3.39
C ASP A 242 15.02 -9.32 2.31
N GLY A 243 15.69 -8.24 1.92
CA GLY A 243 16.75 -8.26 0.91
C GLY A 243 16.27 -8.00 -0.53
N LEU A 244 14.97 -7.88 -0.78
CA LEU A 244 14.45 -7.36 -2.04
C LEU A 244 14.29 -5.84 -1.95
N ASP A 245 14.95 -5.13 -2.87
CA ASP A 245 14.93 -3.67 -2.97
C ASP A 245 13.64 -3.19 -3.65
N GLU A 246 12.88 -2.31 -3.01
CA GLU A 246 11.64 -1.73 -3.53
C GLU A 246 11.88 -0.95 -4.84
N VAL A 247 13.06 -0.33 -4.99
CA VAL A 247 13.44 0.37 -6.25
C VAL A 247 13.64 -0.63 -7.38
N LEU A 248 14.22 -1.80 -7.08
CA LEU A 248 14.32 -2.90 -8.03
C LEU A 248 12.94 -3.42 -8.44
N PHE A 249 12.04 -3.59 -7.45
CA PHE A 249 10.67 -4.04 -7.71
C PHE A 249 9.88 -3.00 -8.54
N ALA A 250 10.03 -1.71 -8.26
CA ALA A 250 9.47 -0.64 -9.08
C ALA A 250 10.00 -0.71 -10.53
N GLY A 251 11.31 -0.95 -10.69
CA GLY A 251 11.92 -1.16 -12.01
C GLY A 251 11.33 -2.35 -12.76
N PHE A 252 11.05 -3.46 -12.07
CA PHE A 252 10.35 -4.61 -12.61
C PHE A 252 8.92 -4.27 -13.05
N LEU A 253 8.13 -3.65 -12.16
CA LEU A 253 6.74 -3.29 -12.43
C LEU A 253 6.63 -2.38 -13.66
N ARG A 254 7.48 -1.37 -13.78
CA ARG A 254 7.46 -0.41 -14.89
C ARG A 254 8.20 -0.89 -16.15
N ARG A 255 8.88 -2.05 -16.09
CA ARG A 255 9.72 -2.61 -17.16
C ARG A 255 10.83 -1.66 -17.65
N LYS A 256 11.34 -0.82 -16.74
CA LYS A 256 12.39 0.16 -17.03
C LYS A 256 13.15 0.50 -15.77
N SER A 257 14.47 0.60 -15.85
CA SER A 257 15.31 1.02 -14.73
C SER A 257 14.84 2.33 -14.09
N ILE A 258 14.92 2.41 -12.77
CA ILE A 258 14.80 3.65 -12.03
C ILE A 258 16.14 4.37 -12.06
N GLU A 259 16.14 5.63 -12.46
CA GLU A 259 17.32 6.49 -12.36
C GLU A 259 17.40 7.02 -10.92
N MET A 260 18.58 6.91 -10.32
CA MET A 260 18.86 7.32 -8.94
C MET A 260 19.89 8.45 -8.94
N VAL A 261 19.67 9.44 -8.09
CA VAL A 261 20.58 10.57 -7.91
C VAL A 261 20.98 10.70 -6.45
N LYS A 262 22.24 11.11 -6.19
CA LYS A 262 22.71 11.38 -4.82
C LYS A 262 22.00 12.59 -4.24
N CYS A 263 21.65 12.50 -2.97
CA CYS A 263 21.18 13.62 -2.17
C CYS A 263 22.24 14.72 -2.06
N LYS A 264 21.85 15.94 -1.70
CA LYS A 264 22.72 17.12 -1.63
C LYS A 264 23.39 17.30 -0.26
N THR A 265 22.76 16.80 0.80
CA THR A 265 23.20 17.05 2.19
C THR A 265 23.48 15.79 2.97
N ILE A 266 23.05 14.62 2.48
CA ILE A 266 23.18 13.33 3.13
C ILE A 266 23.70 12.26 2.17
N ASP A 267 24.33 11.20 2.68
CA ASP A 267 24.85 10.08 1.85
C ASP A 267 23.76 9.03 1.58
N LEU A 268 22.72 9.47 0.88
CA LEU A 268 21.67 8.61 0.34
C LEU A 268 21.43 8.92 -1.14
N GLU A 269 20.63 8.08 -1.76
CA GLU A 269 20.19 8.21 -3.15
C GLU A 269 18.68 8.13 -3.21
N VAL A 270 18.09 8.94 -4.09
CA VAL A 270 16.64 8.99 -4.33
C VAL A 270 16.34 8.86 -5.81
N PRO A 271 15.13 8.44 -6.21
CA PRO A 271 14.76 8.40 -7.62
C PRO A 271 14.78 9.79 -8.24
N ALA A 272 15.49 9.93 -9.35
CA ALA A 272 15.73 11.22 -10.03
C ALA A 272 14.45 11.89 -10.55
N GLY A 273 13.42 11.12 -10.86
CA GLY A 273 12.16 11.59 -11.46
C GLY A 273 11.08 12.00 -10.47
N VAL A 274 11.34 11.99 -9.16
CA VAL A 274 10.34 12.41 -8.16
C VAL A 274 10.11 13.92 -8.18
N ASP A 275 9.03 14.37 -7.59
CA ASP A 275 8.63 15.79 -7.62
C ASP A 275 9.31 16.60 -6.54
N LEU A 276 9.35 16.08 -5.30
CA LEU A 276 10.01 16.71 -4.16
C LEU A 276 10.85 15.69 -3.39
N VAL A 277 11.91 16.17 -2.76
CA VAL A 277 12.75 15.40 -1.83
C VAL A 277 12.99 16.22 -0.58
N LEU A 278 12.74 15.60 0.59
CA LEU A 278 13.17 16.14 1.89
C LEU A 278 14.39 15.34 2.31
N GLU A 279 15.52 16.02 2.51
CA GLU A 279 16.76 15.41 3.00
C GLU A 279 16.96 15.74 4.46
N GLY A 280 17.44 14.79 5.25
CA GLY A 280 17.64 15.03 6.66
C GLY A 280 18.16 13.82 7.41
N TYR A 281 17.97 13.84 8.72
CA TYR A 281 18.45 12.79 9.60
C TYR A 281 17.54 12.61 10.82
N VAL A 282 17.68 11.48 11.49
CA VAL A 282 17.07 11.18 12.78
C VAL A 282 18.17 10.99 13.81
N GLN A 283 18.07 11.73 14.95
CA GLN A 283 19.05 11.61 16.03
C GLN A 283 18.77 10.39 16.92
N PRO A 284 19.81 9.69 17.39
CA PRO A 284 19.66 8.62 18.36
C PRO A 284 18.96 9.10 19.63
N GLY A 285 17.86 8.42 19.99
CA GLY A 285 17.14 8.65 21.24
C GLY A 285 16.31 9.93 21.32
N GLU A 286 16.29 10.76 20.27
CA GLU A 286 15.40 11.94 20.23
C GLU A 286 14.00 11.52 19.83
N MET A 287 13.06 11.65 20.76
CA MET A 287 11.67 11.25 20.62
C MET A 287 10.75 12.43 20.96
N ARG A 288 9.63 12.56 20.23
CA ARG A 288 8.58 13.57 20.52
C ARG A 288 7.20 12.94 20.35
N PRO A 289 6.19 13.41 21.12
CA PRO A 289 4.80 12.96 20.96
C PRO A 289 4.27 13.22 19.55
N GLU A 290 3.75 12.17 18.90
CA GLU A 290 3.08 12.19 17.59
C GLU A 290 1.64 11.76 17.76
N GLY A 291 0.76 12.42 17.04
CA GLY A 291 -0.68 12.13 17.05
C GLY A 291 -1.48 13.16 17.86
N PRO A 292 -2.81 12.91 18.03
CA PRO A 292 -3.53 11.81 17.40
C PRO A 292 -3.58 11.94 15.87
N PHE A 293 -3.83 10.83 15.19
CA PHE A 293 -3.99 10.78 13.74
C PHE A 293 -5.22 9.94 13.38
N GLY A 294 -6.10 10.48 12.53
CA GLY A 294 -7.22 9.74 11.97
C GLY A 294 -6.70 8.71 10.97
N ASP A 295 -6.70 7.42 11.36
CA ASP A 295 -6.02 6.35 10.63
C ASP A 295 -6.99 5.45 9.84
N HIS A 296 -6.43 4.55 9.02
CA HIS A 296 -7.16 3.62 8.15
C HIS A 296 -8.12 2.68 8.89
N THR A 297 -7.96 2.53 10.19
CA THR A 297 -8.91 1.80 11.05
C THR A 297 -10.24 2.53 11.20
N GLY A 298 -10.34 3.80 10.78
CA GLY A 298 -11.51 4.66 10.97
C GLY A 298 -11.57 5.31 12.36
N TYR A 299 -10.50 5.17 13.15
CA TYR A 299 -10.37 5.73 14.49
C TYR A 299 -9.10 6.55 14.63
N TYR A 300 -9.08 7.46 15.60
CA TYR A 300 -7.86 8.20 15.94
C TYR A 300 -6.89 7.31 16.72
N THR A 301 -5.60 7.38 16.34
CA THR A 301 -4.53 6.74 17.10
C THR A 301 -4.30 7.44 18.43
N ALA A 302 -3.74 6.75 19.39
CA ALA A 302 -3.21 7.36 20.60
C ALA A 302 -2.02 8.29 20.27
N VAL A 303 -1.70 9.20 21.20
CA VAL A 303 -0.46 9.97 21.15
C VAL A 303 0.66 9.10 21.68
N GLU A 304 1.72 8.92 20.90
CA GLU A 304 2.88 8.08 21.24
C GLU A 304 4.16 8.79 20.82
N ASP A 305 5.28 8.42 21.45
CA ASP A 305 6.59 9.00 21.14
C ASP A 305 7.21 8.34 19.92
N TYR A 306 7.59 9.17 18.93
CA TYR A 306 8.28 8.73 17.72
C TYR A 306 9.56 9.53 17.49
N PRO A 307 10.54 8.95 16.74
CA PRO A 307 11.77 9.65 16.38
C PRO A 307 11.52 10.96 15.66
N VAL A 308 12.37 11.94 15.90
CA VAL A 308 12.32 13.25 15.24
C VAL A 308 13.20 13.26 14.00
N PHE A 309 12.61 13.59 12.85
CA PHE A 309 13.34 13.85 11.62
C PHE A 309 13.67 15.34 11.53
N HIS A 310 14.95 15.64 11.30
CA HIS A 310 15.50 16.98 11.13
C HIS A 310 15.80 17.24 9.66
N LEU A 311 15.16 18.26 9.09
CA LEU A 311 15.32 18.66 7.71
C LEU A 311 16.63 19.41 7.46
N THR A 312 17.39 19.01 6.43
CA THR A 312 18.64 19.66 6.01
C THR A 312 18.54 20.29 4.61
N ALA A 313 17.65 19.77 3.76
CA ALA A 313 17.36 20.37 2.47
C ALA A 313 15.99 19.96 1.96
N ILE A 314 15.40 20.83 1.12
CA ILE A 314 14.27 20.48 0.25
C ILE A 314 14.74 20.68 -1.19
N THR A 315 14.62 19.66 -2.02
CA THR A 315 14.85 19.79 -3.46
C THR A 315 13.58 19.45 -4.23
N HIS A 316 13.36 20.10 -5.38
CA HIS A 316 12.15 19.84 -6.14
C HIS A 316 12.27 20.22 -7.62
N ARG A 317 11.37 19.64 -8.42
CA ARG A 317 11.13 20.06 -9.80
C ARG A 317 10.51 21.43 -9.84
N ARG A 318 10.71 22.18 -10.91
CA ARG A 318 10.04 23.47 -11.13
C ARG A 318 8.53 23.32 -11.27
N ASP A 319 8.09 22.23 -11.90
CA ASP A 319 6.70 21.88 -12.17
C ASP A 319 6.15 20.81 -11.21
N ALA A 320 6.71 20.73 -10.01
CA ALA A 320 6.35 19.73 -9.02
C ALA A 320 4.86 19.77 -8.66
N VAL A 321 4.28 18.58 -8.49
CA VAL A 321 2.95 18.36 -7.93
C VAL A 321 3.13 17.62 -6.60
N TYR A 322 2.46 18.08 -5.55
CA TYR A 322 2.50 17.46 -4.23
C TYR A 322 1.52 16.26 -4.19
N PRO A 323 2.01 15.01 -4.12
CA PRO A 323 1.16 13.85 -3.94
C PRO A 323 0.79 13.69 -2.49
N THR A 324 -0.45 13.35 -2.23
CA THR A 324 -0.95 13.03 -0.89
C THR A 324 -2.05 11.98 -0.95
N THR A 325 -2.37 11.39 0.18
CA THR A 325 -3.54 10.53 0.35
C THR A 325 -4.16 10.81 1.70
N ILE A 326 -5.37 10.33 1.91
CA ILE A 326 -6.02 10.27 3.22
C ILE A 326 -6.41 8.84 3.52
N VAL A 327 -6.45 8.53 4.78
CA VAL A 327 -6.94 7.26 5.32
C VAL A 327 -8.07 7.53 6.31
N GLY A 328 -8.92 6.55 6.56
CA GLY A 328 -10.07 6.70 7.44
C GLY A 328 -11.03 5.52 7.30
N ILE A 329 -12.35 5.76 7.48
CA ILE A 329 -13.36 4.70 7.29
C ILE A 329 -13.34 4.24 5.84
N PRO A 330 -13.09 2.93 5.56
CA PRO A 330 -13.01 2.41 4.20
C PRO A 330 -14.33 2.51 3.42
N PRO A 331 -14.31 2.41 2.05
CA PRO A 331 -13.10 2.27 1.23
C PRO A 331 -12.40 3.60 0.98
N MET A 332 -11.06 3.59 0.96
CA MET A 332 -10.22 4.70 0.55
C MET A 332 -9.11 4.23 -0.39
N GLU A 333 -8.19 5.11 -0.79
CA GLU A 333 -7.10 4.78 -1.73
C GLU A 333 -6.23 3.61 -1.26
N ASP A 334 -5.94 3.55 0.03
CA ASP A 334 -5.16 2.49 0.69
C ASP A 334 -5.80 1.10 0.58
N PHE A 335 -7.13 1.01 0.63
CA PHE A 335 -7.86 -0.23 0.37
C PHE A 335 -7.56 -0.78 -1.04
N TYR A 336 -7.61 0.06 -2.07
CA TYR A 336 -7.32 -0.37 -3.44
C TYR A 336 -5.87 -0.78 -3.63
N ILE A 337 -4.93 -0.08 -2.97
CA ILE A 337 -3.51 -0.46 -2.96
C ILE A 337 -3.33 -1.82 -2.28
N GLY A 338 -3.96 -2.05 -1.13
CA GLY A 338 -3.93 -3.33 -0.42
C GLY A 338 -4.52 -4.48 -1.24
N ASP A 339 -5.69 -4.27 -1.87
CA ASP A 339 -6.32 -5.24 -2.78
C ASP A 339 -5.39 -5.62 -3.94
N ALA A 340 -4.75 -4.63 -4.56
CA ALA A 340 -3.80 -4.87 -5.64
C ALA A 340 -2.56 -5.65 -5.18
N VAL A 341 -2.04 -5.36 -3.98
CA VAL A 341 -0.93 -6.12 -3.38
C VAL A 341 -1.32 -7.57 -3.20
N VAL A 342 -2.50 -7.86 -2.64
CA VAL A 342 -2.99 -9.24 -2.47
C VAL A 342 -3.10 -9.97 -3.82
N ARG A 343 -3.68 -9.33 -4.84
CA ARG A 343 -3.80 -9.91 -6.19
C ARG A 343 -2.43 -10.22 -6.80
N ILE A 344 -1.49 -9.29 -6.73
CA ILE A 344 -0.14 -9.43 -7.30
C ILE A 344 0.64 -10.55 -6.61
N PHE A 345 0.52 -10.70 -5.29
CA PHE A 345 1.23 -11.71 -4.52
C PHE A 345 0.47 -13.04 -4.35
N LEU A 346 -0.77 -13.14 -4.83
CA LEU A 346 -1.55 -14.39 -4.76
C LEU A 346 -0.81 -15.63 -5.30
N PRO A 347 -0.02 -15.57 -6.40
CA PRO A 347 0.79 -16.70 -6.83
C PRO A 347 1.82 -17.17 -5.80
N VAL A 348 2.38 -16.25 -5.00
CA VAL A 348 3.33 -16.58 -3.91
C VAL A 348 2.62 -17.32 -2.78
N PHE A 349 1.41 -16.87 -2.40
CA PHE A 349 0.58 -17.59 -1.43
C PHE A 349 0.24 -19.01 -1.90
N LYS A 350 -0.11 -19.17 -3.18
CA LYS A 350 -0.41 -20.49 -3.79
C LYS A 350 0.77 -21.47 -3.80
N MET A 351 2.00 -21.00 -3.70
CA MET A 351 3.16 -21.89 -3.54
C MET A 351 3.16 -22.59 -2.17
N ASN A 352 2.72 -21.87 -1.13
CA ASN A 352 2.64 -22.41 0.23
C ASN A 352 1.30 -23.15 0.50
N PHE A 353 0.25 -22.75 -0.21
CA PHE A 353 -1.10 -23.30 -0.11
C PHE A 353 -1.62 -23.71 -1.49
N PRO A 354 -1.24 -24.90 -2.01
CA PRO A 354 -1.68 -25.35 -3.34
C PRO A 354 -3.20 -25.48 -3.48
N GLU A 355 -3.91 -25.66 -2.35
CA GLU A 355 -5.36 -25.68 -2.26
C GLU A 355 -6.02 -24.30 -2.41
N LEU A 356 -5.29 -23.22 -2.23
CA LEU A 356 -5.79 -21.85 -2.33
C LEU A 356 -6.26 -21.54 -3.75
N VAL A 357 -7.54 -21.20 -3.89
CA VAL A 357 -8.14 -20.80 -5.19
C VAL A 357 -8.09 -19.28 -5.34
N ASP A 358 -8.62 -18.56 -4.36
CA ASP A 358 -8.58 -17.09 -4.35
C ASP A 358 -8.61 -16.54 -2.92
N MET A 359 -8.28 -15.26 -2.75
CA MET A 359 -8.24 -14.57 -1.48
C MET A 359 -8.50 -13.08 -1.67
N THR A 360 -9.21 -12.47 -0.72
CA THR A 360 -9.40 -11.02 -0.66
C THR A 360 -9.41 -10.52 0.78
N LEU A 361 -9.06 -9.27 0.97
CA LEU A 361 -9.14 -8.54 2.23
C LEU A 361 -10.18 -7.41 2.04
N PRO A 362 -11.45 -7.65 2.43
CA PRO A 362 -12.55 -6.73 2.12
C PRO A 362 -12.40 -5.40 2.87
N ALA A 363 -12.98 -4.35 2.30
CA ALA A 363 -12.97 -2.99 2.87
C ALA A 363 -13.56 -2.96 4.28
N GLU A 364 -14.61 -3.73 4.52
CA GLU A 364 -15.31 -3.84 5.81
C GLU A 364 -14.41 -4.37 6.93
N GLY A 365 -13.36 -5.10 6.57
CA GLY A 365 -12.32 -5.57 7.48
C GLY A 365 -11.07 -4.69 7.51
N VAL A 366 -11.18 -3.41 7.11
CA VAL A 366 -10.05 -2.48 7.01
C VAL A 366 -8.89 -3.05 6.22
N PHE A 367 -9.19 -3.86 5.20
CA PHE A 367 -8.27 -4.56 4.28
C PHE A 367 -7.07 -5.29 4.94
N HIS A 368 -7.15 -5.60 6.25
CA HIS A 368 -6.20 -6.49 6.93
C HIS A 368 -6.82 -7.26 8.12
N ASN A 369 -7.86 -6.75 8.80
CA ASN A 369 -8.47 -7.40 9.94
C ASN A 369 -9.36 -8.60 9.55
N LEU A 370 -9.90 -8.62 8.33
CA LEU A 370 -10.75 -9.68 7.82
C LEU A 370 -10.20 -10.22 6.50
N VAL A 371 -10.11 -11.53 6.39
CA VAL A 371 -9.62 -12.24 5.20
C VAL A 371 -10.65 -13.27 4.77
N PHE A 372 -11.04 -13.25 3.51
CA PHE A 372 -11.82 -14.29 2.87
C PHE A 372 -10.93 -15.14 1.98
N VAL A 373 -11.04 -16.45 2.11
CA VAL A 373 -10.18 -17.42 1.42
C VAL A 373 -11.04 -18.51 0.82
N SER A 374 -10.96 -18.75 -0.48
CA SER A 374 -11.56 -19.94 -1.10
C SER A 374 -10.52 -21.02 -1.34
N ILE A 375 -10.87 -22.25 -0.99
CA ILE A 375 -9.97 -23.40 -1.13
C ILE A 375 -10.66 -24.57 -1.84
N ARG A 376 -9.84 -25.37 -2.52
CA ARG A 376 -10.23 -26.72 -2.97
C ARG A 376 -9.94 -27.71 -1.85
N LYS A 377 -10.95 -27.94 -1.01
CA LYS A 377 -10.83 -28.85 0.14
C LYS A 377 -10.74 -30.29 -0.31
N GLN A 378 -9.75 -31.03 0.20
CA GLN A 378 -9.48 -32.44 -0.16
C GLN A 378 -9.45 -33.38 1.02
N TYR A 379 -9.24 -32.90 2.25
CA TYR A 379 -9.16 -33.70 3.47
C TYR A 379 -9.71 -32.92 4.67
N PRO A 380 -10.08 -33.65 5.75
CA PRO A 380 -10.62 -33.07 6.97
C PRO A 380 -9.66 -32.02 7.58
N TYR A 381 -10.20 -30.93 8.13
CA TYR A 381 -9.48 -29.85 8.81
C TYR A 381 -8.50 -29.06 7.93
N GLN A 382 -8.57 -29.19 6.60
CA GLN A 382 -7.68 -28.44 5.69
C GLN A 382 -7.88 -26.92 5.79
N ALA A 383 -9.10 -26.45 6.08
CA ALA A 383 -9.37 -25.03 6.33
C ALA A 383 -8.59 -24.51 7.54
N PHE A 384 -8.52 -25.28 8.63
CA PHE A 384 -7.71 -24.91 9.81
C PHE A 384 -6.22 -24.84 9.50
N LYS A 385 -5.69 -25.76 8.68
CA LYS A 385 -4.30 -25.71 8.19
C LYS A 385 -4.03 -24.41 7.45
N VAL A 386 -4.95 -23.97 6.60
CA VAL A 386 -4.81 -22.71 5.83
C VAL A 386 -4.85 -21.51 6.77
N MET A 387 -5.80 -21.44 7.70
CA MET A 387 -5.88 -20.35 8.69
C MET A 387 -4.61 -20.20 9.52
N HIS A 388 -4.14 -21.31 10.11
CA HIS A 388 -2.91 -21.31 10.92
C HIS A 388 -1.67 -20.95 10.10
N GLY A 389 -1.60 -21.42 8.85
CA GLY A 389 -0.49 -21.12 7.97
C GLY A 389 -0.47 -19.63 7.57
N LEU A 390 -1.62 -19.03 7.26
CA LEU A 390 -1.72 -17.61 6.95
C LEU A 390 -1.30 -16.75 8.15
N TRP A 391 -1.77 -17.02 9.35
CA TRP A 391 -1.36 -16.32 10.57
C TRP A 391 0.14 -16.44 10.88
N GLY A 392 0.82 -17.43 10.36
CA GLY A 392 2.27 -17.59 10.46
C GLY A 392 3.09 -16.86 9.37
N MET A 393 2.44 -16.17 8.41
CA MET A 393 3.11 -15.60 7.24
C MET A 393 3.16 -14.07 7.26
N GLY A 394 4.35 -13.49 7.47
CA GLY A 394 4.62 -12.06 7.26
C GLY A 394 3.53 -11.15 7.86
N GLN A 395 3.02 -10.21 7.08
CA GLN A 395 1.99 -9.28 7.53
C GLN A 395 0.60 -9.92 7.74
N MET A 396 0.35 -11.13 7.20
CA MET A 396 -0.89 -11.86 7.47
C MET A 396 -1.03 -12.25 8.95
N MET A 397 0.04 -12.20 9.74
CA MET A 397 0.00 -12.41 11.19
C MET A 397 -0.90 -11.39 11.92
N PHE A 398 -1.23 -10.25 11.30
CA PHE A 398 -2.12 -9.24 11.88
C PHE A 398 -3.59 -9.43 11.51
N SER A 399 -3.93 -10.40 10.66
CA SER A 399 -5.32 -10.64 10.25
C SER A 399 -6.13 -11.21 11.41
N LYS A 400 -7.09 -10.44 11.91
CA LYS A 400 -7.88 -10.77 13.08
C LYS A 400 -8.88 -11.90 12.82
N TYR A 401 -9.55 -11.86 11.68
CA TYR A 401 -10.57 -12.82 11.28
C TYR A 401 -10.25 -13.46 9.93
N ILE A 402 -10.35 -14.78 9.83
CA ILE A 402 -10.23 -15.51 8.57
C ILE A 402 -11.47 -16.38 8.36
N VAL A 403 -12.13 -16.21 7.22
CA VAL A 403 -13.24 -17.06 6.79
C VAL A 403 -12.79 -17.88 5.59
N VAL A 404 -12.79 -19.20 5.73
CA VAL A 404 -12.44 -20.13 4.65
C VAL A 404 -13.72 -20.72 4.07
N VAL A 405 -13.88 -20.61 2.74
CA VAL A 405 -15.03 -21.12 1.97
C VAL A 405 -14.57 -22.10 0.89
N ASP A 406 -15.53 -22.80 0.29
CA ASP A 406 -15.27 -23.69 -0.85
C ASP A 406 -14.91 -22.92 -2.13
N GLU A 407 -14.26 -23.60 -3.08
CA GLU A 407 -13.79 -23.04 -4.36
C GLU A 407 -14.90 -22.45 -5.24
N ASP A 408 -16.16 -22.80 -5.02
CA ASP A 408 -17.31 -22.32 -5.77
C ASP A 408 -17.94 -21.03 -5.20
N CYS A 409 -17.37 -20.48 -4.12
CA CYS A 409 -17.76 -19.20 -3.53
C CYS A 409 -16.89 -18.06 -4.06
N ASP A 410 -17.50 -16.98 -4.53
CA ASP A 410 -16.79 -15.77 -4.91
C ASP A 410 -16.39 -14.97 -3.66
N VAL A 411 -15.11 -15.00 -3.31
CA VAL A 411 -14.57 -14.28 -2.13
C VAL A 411 -14.62 -12.75 -2.27
N HIS A 412 -14.81 -12.22 -3.50
CA HIS A 412 -15.00 -10.80 -3.74
C HIS A 412 -16.45 -10.34 -3.54
N ASN A 413 -17.36 -11.27 -3.33
CA ASN A 413 -18.75 -11.01 -2.97
C ASN A 413 -18.96 -11.22 -1.45
N THR A 414 -18.77 -10.16 -0.66
CA THR A 414 -18.93 -10.20 0.80
C THR A 414 -20.26 -10.83 1.23
N SER A 415 -21.35 -10.53 0.52
CA SER A 415 -22.68 -11.10 0.84
C SER A 415 -22.73 -12.61 0.65
N GLU A 416 -22.07 -13.14 -0.39
CA GLU A 416 -22.00 -14.59 -0.62
C GLU A 416 -21.16 -15.29 0.46
N VAL A 417 -20.01 -14.71 0.82
CA VAL A 417 -19.17 -15.26 1.88
C VAL A 417 -19.90 -15.27 3.23
N LEU A 418 -20.60 -14.20 3.58
CA LEU A 418 -21.41 -14.14 4.81
C LEU A 418 -22.56 -15.14 4.76
N PHE A 419 -23.21 -15.35 3.61
CA PHE A 419 -24.20 -16.43 3.45
C PHE A 419 -23.58 -17.79 3.74
N ARG A 420 -22.40 -18.10 3.15
CA ARG A 420 -21.70 -19.39 3.40
C ARG A 420 -21.30 -19.53 4.86
N LEU A 421 -20.79 -18.45 5.47
CA LEU A 421 -20.44 -18.43 6.89
C LEU A 421 -21.66 -18.82 7.75
N CYS A 422 -22.78 -18.14 7.56
CA CYS A 422 -23.98 -18.39 8.36
C CYS A 422 -24.65 -19.76 8.07
N ALA A 423 -24.58 -20.25 6.83
CA ALA A 423 -25.25 -21.48 6.43
C ALA A 423 -24.42 -22.74 6.73
N ASN A 424 -23.09 -22.65 6.67
CA ASN A 424 -22.20 -23.82 6.68
C ASN A 424 -21.49 -24.06 8.02
N THR A 425 -21.53 -23.12 8.97
CA THR A 425 -20.79 -23.24 10.23
C THR A 425 -21.69 -23.61 11.41
N ASP A 426 -21.17 -24.48 12.26
CA ASP A 426 -21.57 -24.63 13.65
C ASP A 426 -20.47 -23.97 14.51
N PRO A 427 -20.77 -22.89 15.27
CA PRO A 427 -19.72 -22.13 15.97
C PRO A 427 -18.85 -22.97 16.90
N GLY A 428 -19.41 -24.02 17.51
CA GLY A 428 -18.65 -24.89 18.40
C GLY A 428 -17.69 -25.87 17.69
N ARG A 429 -17.99 -26.23 16.45
CA ARG A 429 -17.21 -27.18 15.64
C ARG A 429 -16.24 -26.48 14.68
N ASP A 430 -16.67 -25.36 14.07
CA ASP A 430 -16.05 -24.80 12.86
C ASP A 430 -15.27 -23.51 13.14
N THR A 431 -15.03 -23.19 14.42
CA THR A 431 -14.24 -22.02 14.78
C THR A 431 -12.97 -22.38 15.51
N THR A 432 -11.96 -21.53 15.40
CA THR A 432 -10.75 -21.57 16.21
C THR A 432 -10.41 -20.20 16.71
N VAL A 433 -9.97 -20.09 17.96
CA VAL A 433 -9.46 -18.85 18.55
C VAL A 433 -8.05 -19.10 19.04
N ILE A 434 -7.11 -18.26 18.59
CA ILE A 434 -5.71 -18.34 19.00
C ILE A 434 -5.24 -17.00 19.54
N LYS A 435 -4.21 -17.02 20.40
CA LYS A 435 -3.46 -15.80 20.77
C LYS A 435 -2.40 -15.54 19.72
N ASN A 436 -2.28 -14.28 19.29
CA ASN A 436 -1.33 -13.90 18.27
C ASN A 436 -0.99 -12.40 18.43
N PRO A 437 0.12 -11.90 17.84
CA PRO A 437 0.38 -10.47 17.77
C PRO A 437 -0.77 -9.74 17.07
N SER A 438 -1.18 -8.58 17.60
CA SER A 438 -2.13 -7.67 16.94
C SER A 438 -1.40 -6.50 16.30
N ASP A 439 -2.03 -5.87 15.32
CA ASP A 439 -1.53 -4.60 14.77
C ASP A 439 -1.53 -3.53 15.86
N SER A 440 -0.49 -2.70 15.89
CA SER A 440 -0.35 -1.60 16.86
C SER A 440 -1.46 -0.55 16.76
N LEU A 441 -2.12 -0.46 15.59
CA LEU A 441 -3.25 0.44 15.33
C LEU A 441 -4.62 -0.19 15.68
N ASP A 442 -4.66 -1.46 16.05
CA ASP A 442 -5.89 -2.11 16.50
C ASP A 442 -6.18 -1.73 17.96
N HIS A 443 -7.20 -0.91 18.16
CA HIS A 443 -7.63 -0.42 19.48
C HIS A 443 -8.52 -1.39 20.28
N ALA A 444 -8.95 -2.51 19.67
CA ALA A 444 -9.86 -3.46 20.30
C ALA A 444 -9.23 -4.40 21.34
N PRO A 445 -7.95 -4.85 21.21
CA PRO A 445 -7.29 -5.62 22.24
C PRO A 445 -7.11 -4.85 23.53
N THR A 446 -7.08 -5.57 24.66
CA THR A 446 -6.83 -4.97 26.01
C THR A 446 -5.40 -4.52 26.20
N GLU A 447 -4.46 -5.12 25.49
CA GLU A 447 -3.04 -4.77 25.51
C GLU A 447 -2.56 -4.51 24.09
N GLN A 448 -1.73 -3.49 23.93
CA GLN A 448 -1.17 -3.13 22.63
C GLN A 448 -0.26 -4.27 22.10
N ASN A 449 -0.37 -4.55 20.81
CA ASN A 449 0.38 -5.60 20.10
C ASN A 449 0.07 -7.04 20.56
N ILE A 450 -0.89 -7.27 21.46
CA ILE A 450 -1.26 -8.60 21.96
C ILE A 450 -2.76 -8.78 21.81
N GLY A 451 -3.17 -9.70 20.93
CA GLY A 451 -4.57 -9.93 20.64
C GLY A 451 -4.94 -11.40 20.53
N SER A 452 -6.15 -11.61 20.05
CA SER A 452 -6.66 -12.94 19.67
C SER A 452 -7.14 -12.89 18.23
N HIS A 453 -6.98 -14.01 17.54
CA HIS A 453 -7.46 -14.20 16.18
C HIS A 453 -8.51 -15.30 16.16
N MET A 454 -9.51 -15.15 15.29
CA MET A 454 -10.60 -16.12 15.14
C MET A 454 -10.74 -16.54 13.67
N GLY A 455 -10.80 -17.83 13.45
CA GLY A 455 -10.99 -18.41 12.13
C GLY A 455 -12.28 -19.22 12.04
N PHE A 456 -12.86 -19.24 10.84
CA PHE A 456 -14.12 -19.93 10.53
C PHE A 456 -13.94 -20.86 9.34
N ASP A 457 -14.23 -22.16 9.54
CA ASP A 457 -14.34 -23.13 8.46
C ASP A 457 -15.77 -23.18 7.91
N ALA A 458 -16.06 -22.33 6.93
CA ALA A 458 -17.33 -22.28 6.22
C ALA A 458 -17.36 -23.17 4.96
N THR A 459 -16.43 -24.13 4.84
CA THR A 459 -16.42 -25.11 3.75
C THR A 459 -17.41 -26.25 4.02
N HIS A 460 -17.69 -27.07 3.01
CA HIS A 460 -18.43 -28.35 3.20
C HIS A 460 -17.68 -29.27 4.16
N LYS A 461 -18.42 -30.13 4.84
CA LYS A 461 -17.82 -31.03 5.83
C LYS A 461 -17.55 -32.41 5.24
N LEU A 462 -16.34 -32.92 5.52
CA LEU A 462 -15.86 -34.24 5.13
C LEU A 462 -16.00 -35.23 6.29
N PRO A 463 -16.02 -36.56 6.02
CA PRO A 463 -15.93 -37.57 7.08
C PRO A 463 -14.72 -37.31 7.98
N GLY A 464 -14.93 -37.35 9.30
CA GLY A 464 -13.90 -37.06 10.31
C GLY A 464 -13.94 -35.62 10.89
N GLU A 465 -14.80 -34.73 10.40
CA GLU A 465 -14.97 -33.35 10.90
C GLU A 465 -16.17 -33.23 11.89
N ASN A 466 -16.50 -34.27 12.63
CA ASN A 466 -17.63 -34.32 13.58
C ASN A 466 -18.97 -33.90 12.96
N TYR A 467 -19.19 -34.24 11.71
CA TYR A 467 -20.44 -34.04 10.98
C TYR A 467 -20.97 -35.40 10.51
N HIS A 468 -22.13 -35.80 11.01
CA HIS A 468 -22.69 -37.14 10.81
C HIS A 468 -23.91 -37.17 9.89
N ARG A 469 -24.28 -36.06 9.30
CA ARG A 469 -25.38 -35.91 8.35
C ARG A 469 -24.83 -35.88 6.92
N GLN A 470 -25.70 -36.11 5.94
CA GLN A 470 -25.35 -35.86 4.55
C GLN A 470 -25.26 -34.36 4.32
N TRP A 471 -24.13 -33.87 3.72
CA TRP A 471 -23.98 -32.49 3.37
C TRP A 471 -24.96 -32.11 2.26
N PRO A 472 -25.78 -31.05 2.42
CA PRO A 472 -26.78 -30.66 1.44
C PRO A 472 -26.14 -30.06 0.20
N LYS A 473 -26.82 -30.23 -0.94
CA LYS A 473 -26.41 -29.56 -2.17
C LYS A 473 -26.86 -28.08 -2.17
N LEU A 474 -25.99 -27.19 -2.61
CA LEU A 474 -26.37 -25.80 -2.84
C LEU A 474 -27.40 -25.72 -3.98
N LEU A 475 -28.40 -24.85 -3.82
CA LEU A 475 -29.41 -24.60 -4.86
C LEU A 475 -28.74 -23.89 -6.04
N LYS A 476 -28.79 -24.55 -7.21
CA LYS A 476 -28.30 -23.97 -8.47
C LYS A 476 -29.35 -24.21 -9.55
N MET A 477 -29.69 -23.14 -10.31
CA MET A 477 -30.54 -23.26 -11.47
C MET A 477 -29.78 -23.94 -12.62
N THR A 478 -30.49 -24.73 -13.43
CA THR A 478 -29.88 -25.37 -14.61
C THR A 478 -29.47 -24.33 -15.65
N ASP A 479 -28.45 -24.65 -16.44
CA ASP A 479 -27.96 -23.72 -17.46
C ASP A 479 -28.97 -23.52 -18.59
N GLU A 480 -29.80 -24.55 -18.90
CA GLU A 480 -30.89 -24.44 -19.85
C GLU A 480 -31.94 -23.42 -19.39
N ALA A 481 -32.35 -23.47 -18.11
CA ALA A 481 -33.30 -22.51 -17.56
C ALA A 481 -32.76 -21.08 -17.55
N LYS A 482 -31.46 -20.89 -17.19
CA LYS A 482 -30.82 -19.58 -17.30
C LYS A 482 -30.83 -19.04 -18.73
N ALA A 483 -30.40 -19.85 -19.71
CA ALA A 483 -30.34 -19.46 -21.09
C ALA A 483 -31.74 -19.08 -21.66
N LEU A 484 -32.78 -19.83 -21.28
CA LEU A 484 -34.16 -19.52 -21.68
C LEU A 484 -34.63 -18.17 -21.08
N VAL A 485 -34.36 -17.92 -19.80
CA VAL A 485 -34.71 -16.66 -19.13
C VAL A 485 -33.93 -15.49 -19.76
N ASP A 486 -32.66 -15.66 -20.07
CA ASP A 486 -31.85 -14.62 -20.75
C ASP A 486 -32.38 -14.27 -22.13
N ALA A 487 -32.81 -15.28 -22.89
CA ALA A 487 -33.44 -15.08 -24.19
C ALA A 487 -34.82 -14.36 -24.09
N LEU A 488 -35.60 -14.67 -23.06
CA LEU A 488 -36.87 -13.98 -22.81
C LEU A 488 -36.65 -12.51 -22.37
N ARG A 489 -35.72 -12.25 -21.48
CA ARG A 489 -35.40 -10.88 -21.03
C ARG A 489 -34.88 -9.96 -22.16
N LYS A 490 -34.15 -10.52 -23.14
CA LYS A 490 -33.73 -9.78 -24.34
C LYS A 490 -34.89 -9.37 -25.25
N LYS A 491 -36.00 -10.11 -25.22
CA LYS A 491 -37.22 -9.79 -26.00
C LYS A 491 -38.12 -8.78 -25.29
N THR A 492 -37.93 -8.59 -24.00
CA THR A 492 -38.76 -7.70 -23.15
C THR A 492 -38.14 -6.33 -22.93
N ARG A 493 -36.89 -6.14 -23.35
CA ARG A 493 -36.18 -4.85 -23.47
C ARG A 493 -36.21 -4.35 -24.91
#